data_b6e2b6f02b1efbdba42a4a499a747ed7
#
_entry.id   b6e2b6f02b1efbdba42a4a499a747ed7
#
_cell.length_a   1.000
_cell.length_b   1.000
_cell.length_c   1.000
_cell.angle_alpha   90.00
_cell.angle_beta   90.00
_cell.angle_gamma   90.00
#
_symmetry.space_group_name_H-M   'P 1'
#
loop_
_entity.id
_entity.type
_entity.pdbx_description
1 polymer ?
#
loop_
_entity_poly.entity_id
_entity_poly.type
_entity_poly.pdbx_seq_one_letter_code
_entity_poly.pdbx_strand_id
1 'polypeptide(L)'
;MYIAVTGSKNNKDVYIYQSFRKKDGKSSSRIYKKLGKYNTLLEQFDGDNEKLMAWAKSEAAKETDLYNERTGKVTVEFSQAACIPMNEARSFHAGYLFLQQLCTELRLDNICRVIKGHHKFKYDLHAILTDLVYARVLSPSSKLSSYNFCKTLLEPPKYEIQDVYRALSVIA
;
A
#
# COMPACT_ATOMS: atom_id res chain seq x y z
N MET A 1 -1.83 -13.43 -5.87
CA MET A 1 -3.03 -14.04 -5.22
C MET A 1 -3.83 -14.82 -6.24
N TYR A 2 -4.76 -15.67 -5.84
CA TYR A 2 -5.60 -16.46 -6.75
C TYR A 2 -7.02 -16.57 -6.22
N ILE A 3 -7.96 -16.93 -7.10
CA ILE A 3 -9.37 -17.06 -6.77
C ILE A 3 -9.70 -18.53 -6.52
N ALA A 4 -10.57 -18.79 -5.55
CA ALA A 4 -11.20 -20.08 -5.37
C ALA A 4 -12.67 -19.89 -4.99
N VAL A 5 -13.50 -20.77 -5.55
CA VAL A 5 -14.91 -20.92 -5.19
C VAL A 5 -15.00 -22.09 -4.22
N THR A 6 -15.39 -21.82 -2.99
CA THR A 6 -15.48 -22.85 -1.94
C THR A 6 -16.84 -22.83 -1.26
N GLY A 7 -17.27 -23.98 -0.80
CA GLY A 7 -18.57 -24.13 -0.12
C GLY A 7 -19.29 -25.41 -0.53
N SER A 8 -20.47 -25.65 0.08
CA SER A 8 -21.34 -26.77 -0.24
C SER A 8 -22.11 -26.50 -1.56
N LYS A 9 -22.75 -27.57 -2.08
CA LYS A 9 -23.43 -27.55 -3.39
C LYS A 9 -24.38 -26.35 -3.60
N ASN A 10 -25.06 -25.92 -2.54
CA ASN A 10 -26.05 -24.83 -2.57
C ASN A 10 -25.56 -23.51 -1.94
N ASN A 11 -24.37 -23.48 -1.34
CA ASN A 11 -23.87 -22.29 -0.66
C ASN A 11 -22.36 -22.15 -0.94
N LYS A 12 -22.06 -21.65 -2.13
CA LYS A 12 -20.69 -21.38 -2.59
C LYS A 12 -20.38 -19.91 -2.41
N ASP A 13 -19.18 -19.63 -1.94
CA ASP A 13 -18.62 -18.29 -1.84
C ASP A 13 -17.36 -18.17 -2.71
N VAL A 14 -17.13 -16.97 -3.22
CA VAL A 14 -15.95 -16.63 -4.01
C VAL A 14 -14.95 -15.90 -3.10
N TYR A 15 -13.72 -16.41 -3.04
CA TYR A 15 -12.65 -15.87 -2.20
C TYR A 15 -11.40 -15.57 -3.01
N ILE A 16 -10.66 -14.56 -2.58
CA ILE A 16 -9.28 -14.33 -2.96
C ILE A 16 -8.39 -14.99 -1.90
N TYR A 17 -7.50 -15.86 -2.33
CA TYR A 17 -6.51 -16.52 -1.50
C TYR A 17 -5.13 -15.94 -1.73
N GLN A 18 -4.36 -15.84 -0.64
CA GLN A 18 -2.96 -15.48 -0.66
C GLN A 18 -2.11 -16.73 -0.40
N SER A 19 -1.20 -17.05 -1.33
CA SER A 19 -0.19 -18.08 -1.10
C SER A 19 0.97 -17.50 -0.31
N PHE A 20 1.52 -18.28 0.63
CA PHE A 20 2.72 -17.93 1.38
C PHE A 20 3.53 -19.19 1.68
N ARG A 21 4.82 -19.02 1.97
CA ARG A 21 5.68 -20.10 2.44
C ARG A 21 5.75 -20.10 3.96
N LYS A 22 5.51 -21.24 4.57
CA LYS A 22 5.72 -21.45 6.01
C LYS A 22 7.21 -21.49 6.34
N LYS A 23 7.57 -21.39 7.62
CA LYS A 23 8.95 -21.48 8.10
C LYS A 23 9.60 -22.83 7.76
N ASP A 24 8.81 -23.89 7.59
CA ASP A 24 9.23 -25.23 7.17
C ASP A 24 9.43 -25.38 5.64
N GLY A 25 9.34 -24.28 4.90
CA GLY A 25 9.49 -24.24 3.44
C GLY A 25 8.28 -24.70 2.64
N LYS A 26 7.24 -25.24 3.28
CA LYS A 26 6.02 -25.70 2.60
C LYS A 26 5.15 -24.53 2.15
N SER A 27 4.56 -24.66 0.98
CA SER A 27 3.55 -23.71 0.49
C SER A 27 2.25 -23.88 1.27
N SER A 28 1.63 -22.76 1.60
CA SER A 28 0.32 -22.70 2.26
C SER A 28 -0.47 -21.54 1.68
N SER A 29 -1.77 -21.52 1.92
CA SER A 29 -2.64 -20.41 1.51
C SER A 29 -3.60 -20.02 2.62
N ARG A 30 -3.98 -18.75 2.63
CA ARG A 30 -4.98 -18.22 3.56
C ARG A 30 -6.01 -17.39 2.79
N ILE A 31 -7.20 -17.30 3.34
CA ILE A 31 -8.23 -16.41 2.81
C ILE A 31 -7.75 -14.96 3.04
N TYR A 32 -7.66 -14.22 1.95
CA TYR A 32 -7.30 -12.80 1.98
C TYR A 32 -8.53 -11.91 1.99
N LYS A 33 -9.51 -12.20 1.11
CA LYS A 33 -10.74 -11.42 0.97
C LYS A 33 -11.89 -12.31 0.48
N LYS A 34 -13.08 -12.11 1.02
CA LYS A 34 -14.32 -12.68 0.49
C LYS A 34 -14.91 -11.70 -0.51
N LEU A 35 -15.18 -12.15 -1.73
CA LEU A 35 -15.83 -11.32 -2.77
C LEU A 35 -17.35 -11.35 -2.64
N GLY A 36 -17.92 -12.48 -2.25
CA GLY A 36 -19.37 -12.63 -2.05
C GLY A 36 -19.87 -14.04 -2.28
N LYS A 37 -21.19 -14.20 -2.21
CA LYS A 37 -21.84 -15.47 -2.56
C LYS A 37 -21.84 -15.66 -4.06
N TYR A 38 -21.49 -16.86 -4.50
CA TYR A 38 -21.37 -17.19 -5.92
C TYR A 38 -22.68 -16.94 -6.69
N ASN A 39 -23.82 -17.39 -6.15
CA ASN A 39 -25.12 -17.22 -6.83
C ASN A 39 -25.51 -15.74 -6.95
N THR A 40 -25.33 -14.95 -5.91
CA THR A 40 -25.63 -13.51 -5.94
C THR A 40 -24.71 -12.76 -6.92
N LEU A 41 -23.44 -13.14 -6.99
CA LEU A 41 -22.52 -12.57 -7.97
C LEU A 41 -22.89 -13.03 -9.39
N LEU A 42 -23.27 -14.29 -9.58
CA LEU A 42 -23.68 -14.81 -10.89
C LEU A 42 -24.91 -14.07 -11.45
N GLU A 43 -25.87 -13.72 -10.61
CA GLU A 43 -27.03 -12.89 -10.98
C GLU A 43 -26.61 -11.50 -11.46
N GLN A 44 -25.58 -10.89 -10.87
CA GLN A 44 -25.06 -9.59 -11.28
C GLN A 44 -24.37 -9.62 -12.65
N PHE A 45 -23.97 -10.79 -13.13
CA PHE A 45 -23.36 -11.02 -14.42
C PHE A 45 -24.27 -11.79 -15.39
N ASP A 46 -25.61 -11.62 -15.25
CA ASP A 46 -26.61 -12.23 -16.14
C ASP A 46 -26.50 -13.77 -16.26
N GLY A 47 -26.01 -14.44 -15.23
CA GLY A 47 -25.78 -15.89 -15.23
C GLY A 47 -24.51 -16.33 -15.98
N ASP A 48 -23.69 -15.40 -16.47
CA ASP A 48 -22.47 -15.69 -17.21
C ASP A 48 -21.29 -15.93 -16.26
N ASN A 49 -20.94 -17.22 -16.10
CA ASN A 49 -19.82 -17.63 -15.24
C ASN A 49 -18.46 -17.13 -15.76
N GLU A 50 -18.27 -17.00 -17.07
CA GLU A 50 -16.99 -16.55 -17.63
C GLU A 50 -16.74 -15.09 -17.31
N LYS A 51 -17.76 -14.24 -17.42
CA LYS A 51 -17.68 -12.82 -17.03
C LYS A 51 -17.44 -12.65 -15.54
N LEU A 52 -18.14 -13.42 -14.71
CA LEU A 52 -17.93 -13.42 -13.26
C LEU A 52 -16.49 -13.81 -12.91
N MET A 53 -15.95 -14.87 -13.51
CA MET A 53 -14.59 -15.31 -13.24
C MET A 53 -13.54 -14.35 -13.78
N ALA A 54 -13.79 -13.70 -14.91
CA ALA A 54 -12.92 -12.66 -15.45
C ALA A 54 -12.88 -11.43 -14.52
N TRP A 55 -14.04 -10.98 -14.04
CA TRP A 55 -14.14 -9.92 -13.06
C TRP A 55 -13.41 -10.27 -11.76
N ALA A 56 -13.65 -11.45 -11.20
CA ALA A 56 -13.00 -11.89 -9.98
C ALA A 56 -11.47 -11.95 -10.14
N LYS A 57 -10.95 -12.40 -11.32
CA LYS A 57 -9.52 -12.37 -11.63
C LYS A 57 -8.97 -10.95 -11.67
N SER A 58 -9.70 -10.00 -12.25
CA SER A 58 -9.28 -8.60 -12.26
C SER A 58 -9.23 -8.01 -10.85
N GLU A 59 -10.20 -8.34 -9.98
CA GLU A 59 -10.16 -7.93 -8.57
C GLU A 59 -8.98 -8.56 -7.81
N ALA A 60 -8.69 -9.85 -8.05
CA ALA A 60 -7.52 -10.49 -7.45
C ALA A 60 -6.19 -9.90 -7.93
N ALA A 61 -6.11 -9.44 -9.18
CA ALA A 61 -4.94 -8.72 -9.71
C ALA A 61 -4.77 -7.37 -9.01
N LYS A 62 -5.83 -6.56 -8.93
CA LYS A 62 -5.82 -5.28 -8.19
C LYS A 62 -5.37 -5.44 -6.74
N GLU A 63 -5.92 -6.45 -6.03
CA GLU A 63 -5.53 -6.72 -4.64
C GLU A 63 -4.08 -7.22 -4.54
N THR A 64 -3.58 -7.92 -5.57
CA THR A 64 -2.16 -8.32 -5.63
C THR A 64 -1.25 -7.13 -5.79
N ASP A 65 -1.59 -6.19 -6.68
CA ASP A 65 -0.82 -4.98 -6.92
C ASP A 65 -0.80 -4.10 -5.66
N LEU A 66 -1.96 -3.88 -5.03
CA LEU A 66 -2.07 -3.17 -3.76
C LEU A 66 -1.26 -3.85 -2.63
N TYR A 67 -1.26 -5.18 -2.57
CA TYR A 67 -0.47 -5.92 -1.60
C TYR A 67 1.03 -5.77 -1.86
N ASN A 68 1.45 -5.85 -3.13
CA ASN A 68 2.85 -5.68 -3.53
C ASN A 68 3.35 -4.25 -3.26
N GLU A 69 2.51 -3.24 -3.50
CA GLU A 69 2.82 -1.85 -3.13
C GLU A 69 3.01 -1.69 -1.61
N ARG A 70 2.20 -2.38 -0.80
CA ARG A 70 2.27 -2.31 0.67
C ARG A 70 3.43 -3.10 1.27
N THR A 71 3.78 -4.25 0.64
CA THR A 71 4.85 -5.14 1.12
C THR A 71 6.11 -5.01 0.27
N GLY A 72 6.15 -4.00 -0.58
CA GLY A 72 7.19 -3.78 -1.57
C GLY A 72 8.60 -3.76 -0.96
N LYS A 73 9.53 -4.37 -1.66
CA LYS A 73 10.95 -4.24 -1.36
C LYS A 73 11.40 -2.86 -1.83
N VAL A 74 11.96 -2.07 -0.94
CA VAL A 74 12.67 -0.86 -1.34
C VAL A 74 13.96 -1.30 -2.03
N THR A 75 14.06 -1.01 -3.33
CA THR A 75 15.27 -1.27 -4.11
C THR A 75 15.92 0.07 -4.39
N VAL A 76 17.14 0.24 -3.93
CA VAL A 76 17.94 1.43 -4.19
C VAL A 76 19.02 1.07 -5.20
N GLU A 77 18.98 1.71 -6.38
CA GLU A 77 19.98 1.53 -7.40
C GLU A 77 21.13 2.52 -7.18
N PHE A 78 22.33 1.99 -7.04
CA PHE A 78 23.56 2.78 -6.96
C PHE A 78 24.37 2.58 -8.24
N SER A 79 24.65 3.66 -8.95
CA SER A 79 25.59 3.63 -10.07
C SER A 79 27.03 3.84 -9.55
N GLN A 80 27.91 2.88 -9.79
CA GLN A 80 29.33 3.00 -9.46
C GLN A 80 30.03 4.10 -10.28
N ALA A 81 29.47 4.46 -11.43
CA ALA A 81 29.99 5.52 -12.30
C ALA A 81 29.51 6.93 -11.92
N ALA A 82 28.54 7.04 -11.01
CA ALA A 82 28.04 8.33 -10.56
C ALA A 82 28.98 8.94 -9.51
N CYS A 83 29.72 9.97 -9.91
CA CYS A 83 30.51 10.75 -8.97
C CYS A 83 29.60 11.57 -8.06
N ILE A 84 29.88 11.57 -6.75
CA ILE A 84 29.28 12.50 -5.82
C ILE A 84 29.99 13.84 -5.98
N PRO A 85 29.28 14.95 -6.25
CA PRO A 85 29.91 16.26 -6.35
C PRO A 85 30.69 16.62 -5.09
N MET A 86 31.81 17.35 -5.24
CA MET A 86 32.60 17.82 -4.11
C MET A 86 31.71 18.71 -3.22
N ASN A 87 31.70 18.44 -1.90
CA ASN A 87 30.84 19.06 -0.88
C ASN A 87 29.39 18.59 -0.81
N GLU A 88 28.99 17.54 -1.53
CA GLU A 88 27.73 16.86 -1.27
C GLU A 88 27.95 15.61 -0.41
N ALA A 89 27.21 15.53 0.70
CA ALA A 89 27.12 14.30 1.48
C ALA A 89 25.84 13.55 1.09
N ARG A 90 25.96 12.33 0.57
CA ARG A 90 24.81 11.46 0.31
C ARG A 90 24.64 10.49 1.46
N SER A 91 23.81 10.90 2.41
CA SER A 91 23.42 10.08 3.55
C SER A 91 21.93 9.81 3.47
N PHE A 92 21.52 8.54 3.61
CA PHE A 92 20.13 8.15 3.60
C PHE A 92 19.73 7.54 4.94
N HIS A 93 18.58 7.96 5.44
CA HIS A 93 17.98 7.36 6.64
C HIS A 93 17.10 6.18 6.26
N ALA A 94 17.48 4.97 6.69
CA ALA A 94 16.73 3.74 6.44
C ALA A 94 15.84 3.31 7.62
N GLY A 95 15.94 3.99 8.76
CA GLY A 95 15.20 3.63 9.99
C GLY A 95 13.67 3.67 9.84
N TYR A 96 13.16 4.45 8.89
CA TYR A 96 11.73 4.54 8.62
C TYR A 96 11.13 3.23 8.06
N LEU A 97 11.93 2.33 7.50
CA LEU A 97 11.44 1.06 6.92
C LEU A 97 10.71 0.19 7.96
N PHE A 98 11.15 0.23 9.22
CA PHE A 98 10.44 -0.45 10.31
C PHE A 98 9.08 0.21 10.60
N LEU A 99 9.02 1.54 10.56
CA LEU A 99 7.78 2.30 10.75
C LEU A 99 6.82 2.10 9.56
N GLN A 100 7.35 1.97 8.34
CA GLN A 100 6.56 1.68 7.14
C GLN A 100 5.78 0.39 7.29
N GLN A 101 6.41 -0.66 7.83
CA GLN A 101 5.71 -1.91 8.10
C GLN A 101 4.58 -1.72 9.12
N LEU A 102 4.82 -0.99 10.22
CA LEU A 102 3.79 -0.70 11.22
C LEU A 102 2.62 0.11 10.61
N CYS A 103 2.90 1.12 9.80
CA CYS A 103 1.87 1.89 9.10
C CYS A 103 1.01 1.00 8.17
N THR A 104 1.65 0.00 7.54
CA THR A 104 0.96 -1.00 6.70
C THR A 104 0.07 -1.91 7.54
N GLU A 105 0.56 -2.39 8.67
CA GLU A 105 -0.21 -3.25 9.60
C GLU A 105 -1.41 -2.49 10.20
N LEU A 106 -1.25 -1.21 10.52
CA LEU A 106 -2.31 -0.32 11.00
C LEU A 106 -3.29 0.10 9.89
N ARG A 107 -3.01 -0.25 8.64
CA ARG A 107 -3.84 0.08 7.47
C ARG A 107 -4.13 1.57 7.32
N LEU A 108 -3.13 2.41 7.53
CA LEU A 108 -3.28 3.86 7.41
C LEU A 108 -3.71 4.29 6.00
N ASP A 109 -3.36 3.51 4.98
CA ASP A 109 -3.82 3.67 3.60
C ASP A 109 -5.34 3.62 3.47
N ASN A 110 -6.02 2.74 4.21
CA ASN A 110 -7.47 2.65 4.20
C ASN A 110 -8.11 3.89 4.81
N ILE A 111 -7.55 4.41 5.90
CA ILE A 111 -8.02 5.64 6.54
C ILE A 111 -7.88 6.82 5.56
N CYS A 112 -6.70 6.96 4.96
CA CYS A 112 -6.45 8.01 3.98
C CYS A 112 -7.36 7.90 2.74
N ARG A 113 -7.70 6.67 2.32
CA ARG A 113 -8.62 6.44 1.21
C ARG A 113 -10.06 6.86 1.55
N VAL A 114 -10.53 6.60 2.76
CA VAL A 114 -11.84 7.06 3.23
C VAL A 114 -11.88 8.60 3.24
N ILE A 115 -10.86 9.25 3.81
CA ILE A 115 -10.76 10.72 3.82
C ILE A 115 -10.76 11.27 2.39
N LYS A 116 -9.98 10.68 1.49
CA LYS A 116 -9.94 11.07 0.08
C LYS A 116 -11.29 10.95 -0.63
N GLY A 117 -12.13 10.01 -0.21
CA GLY A 117 -13.50 9.86 -0.73
C GLY A 117 -14.41 11.05 -0.39
N HIS A 118 -14.13 11.77 0.69
CA HIS A 118 -14.90 12.94 1.13
C HIS A 118 -14.29 14.29 0.70
N HIS A 119 -13.06 14.30 0.19
CA HIS A 119 -12.33 15.51 -0.17
C HIS A 119 -11.75 15.43 -1.58
N LYS A 120 -11.76 16.57 -2.29
CA LYS A 120 -11.18 16.67 -3.64
C LYS A 120 -9.77 17.27 -3.57
N PHE A 121 -8.75 16.44 -3.45
CA PHE A 121 -7.34 16.85 -3.55
C PHE A 121 -6.56 15.89 -4.47
N LYS A 122 -5.45 16.36 -5.03
CA LYS A 122 -4.63 15.60 -5.99
C LYS A 122 -3.38 14.97 -5.37
N TYR A 123 -2.92 15.46 -4.22
CA TYR A 123 -1.73 14.95 -3.54
C TYR A 123 -1.99 13.59 -2.88
N ASP A 124 -0.92 12.85 -2.63
CA ASP A 124 -0.98 11.57 -1.92
C ASP A 124 -1.01 11.81 -0.41
N LEU A 125 -2.21 11.76 0.17
CA LEU A 125 -2.43 11.96 1.61
C LEU A 125 -1.73 10.88 2.44
N HIS A 126 -1.68 9.63 1.94
CA HIS A 126 -1.04 8.53 2.65
C HIS A 126 0.47 8.74 2.74
N ALA A 127 1.13 9.10 1.63
CA ALA A 127 2.55 9.40 1.62
C ALA A 127 2.89 10.56 2.57
N ILE A 128 2.12 11.64 2.53
CA ILE A 128 2.33 12.79 3.43
C ILE A 128 2.19 12.39 4.91
N LEU A 129 1.12 11.64 5.25
CA LEU A 129 0.87 11.21 6.63
C LEU A 129 1.97 10.30 7.15
N THR A 130 2.37 9.30 6.37
CA THR A 130 3.42 8.35 6.77
C THR A 130 4.77 9.04 6.92
N ASP A 131 5.15 9.92 6.01
CA ASP A 131 6.39 10.67 6.10
C ASP A 131 6.43 11.59 7.33
N LEU A 132 5.32 12.25 7.66
CA LEU A 132 5.23 13.06 8.88
C LEU A 132 5.35 12.20 10.15
N VAL A 133 4.78 10.99 10.14
CA VAL A 133 4.95 10.02 11.25
C VAL A 133 6.41 9.61 11.36
N TYR A 134 7.07 9.26 10.25
CA TYR A 134 8.48 8.88 10.23
C TYR A 134 9.36 10.01 10.78
N ALA A 135 9.17 11.24 10.27
CA ALA A 135 9.91 12.39 10.73
C ALA A 135 9.66 12.67 12.22
N ARG A 136 8.42 12.52 12.70
CA ARG A 136 8.09 12.76 14.11
C ARG A 136 8.77 11.76 15.05
N VAL A 137 8.93 10.52 14.62
CA VAL A 137 9.57 9.46 15.43
C VAL A 137 11.09 9.53 15.34
N LEU A 138 11.64 9.73 14.13
CA LEU A 138 13.07 9.66 13.90
C LEU A 138 13.81 10.98 14.14
N SER A 139 13.17 12.12 13.86
CA SER A 139 13.77 13.47 13.98
C SER A 139 12.69 14.50 14.31
N PRO A 140 12.18 14.53 15.56
CA PRO A 140 11.13 15.45 15.98
C PRO A 140 11.52 16.91 15.75
N SER A 141 10.78 17.61 14.88
CA SER A 141 11.11 18.97 14.48
C SER A 141 9.89 19.72 13.93
N SER A 142 10.09 20.95 13.45
CA SER A 142 9.05 21.73 12.80
C SER A 142 8.58 21.07 11.49
N LYS A 143 7.38 21.42 11.00
CA LYS A 143 6.81 20.86 9.76
C LYS A 143 7.74 21.01 8.55
N LEU A 144 8.37 22.16 8.41
CA LEU A 144 9.33 22.42 7.33
C LEU A 144 10.59 21.57 7.49
N SER A 145 11.13 21.48 8.71
CA SER A 145 12.30 20.67 9.01
C SER A 145 12.01 19.17 8.81
N SER A 146 10.82 18.70 9.22
CA SER A 146 10.36 17.34 8.99
C SER A 146 10.27 17.02 7.49
N TYR A 147 9.72 17.93 6.69
CA TYR A 147 9.69 17.78 5.24
C TYR A 147 11.09 17.70 4.62
N ASN A 148 12.04 18.55 5.08
CA ASN A 148 13.41 18.48 4.63
C ASN A 148 14.12 17.20 5.08
N PHE A 149 13.82 16.69 6.27
CA PHE A 149 14.29 15.39 6.74
C PHE A 149 13.77 14.26 5.83
N CYS A 150 12.50 14.29 5.41
CA CYS A 150 11.94 13.27 4.53
C CYS A 150 12.67 13.20 3.17
N LYS A 151 13.27 14.30 2.70
CA LYS A 151 14.12 14.29 1.48
C LYS A 151 15.39 13.45 1.62
N THR A 152 15.80 13.12 2.84
CA THR A 152 16.96 12.27 3.12
C THR A 152 16.61 10.80 3.29
N LEU A 153 15.31 10.42 3.18
CA LEU A 153 14.87 9.04 3.18
C LEU A 153 15.26 8.36 1.85
N LEU A 154 15.31 7.04 1.84
CA LEU A 154 15.57 6.27 0.61
C LEU A 154 14.50 6.50 -0.46
N GLU A 155 13.27 6.78 -0.03
CA GLU A 155 12.15 7.15 -0.89
C GLU A 155 11.78 8.61 -0.60
N PRO A 156 12.37 9.57 -1.34
CA PRO A 156 12.10 10.99 -1.09
C PRO A 156 10.66 11.36 -1.47
N PRO A 157 10.08 12.37 -0.80
CA PRO A 157 8.72 12.81 -1.05
C PRO A 157 8.53 13.28 -2.50
N LYS A 158 7.41 12.86 -3.11
CA LYS A 158 6.97 13.27 -4.46
C LYS A 158 5.92 14.39 -4.42
N TYR A 159 5.80 15.08 -3.31
CA TYR A 159 4.87 16.17 -3.05
C TYR A 159 5.63 17.39 -2.52
N GLU A 160 4.99 18.55 -2.51
CA GLU A 160 5.60 19.79 -2.06
C GLU A 160 5.21 20.13 -0.61
N ILE A 161 5.96 21.05 0.03
CA ILE A 161 5.68 21.50 1.40
C ILE A 161 4.27 22.11 1.53
N GLN A 162 3.75 22.73 0.48
CA GLN A 162 2.39 23.28 0.47
C GLN A 162 1.33 22.20 0.62
N ASP A 163 1.58 21.00 0.03
CA ASP A 163 0.66 19.88 0.15
C ASP A 163 0.65 19.31 1.58
N VAL A 164 1.79 19.39 2.30
CA VAL A 164 1.85 19.05 3.72
C VAL A 164 0.90 19.92 4.55
N TYR A 165 0.93 21.24 4.33
CA TYR A 165 0.03 22.13 5.06
C TYR A 165 -1.45 21.90 4.72
N ARG A 166 -1.75 21.65 3.43
CA ARG A 166 -3.12 21.31 2.98
C ARG A 166 -3.57 19.96 3.55
N ALA A 167 -2.71 18.97 3.54
CA ALA A 167 -3.02 17.65 4.11
C ALA A 167 -3.33 17.74 5.61
N LEU A 168 -2.56 18.50 6.36
CA LEU A 168 -2.80 18.70 7.78
C LEU A 168 -4.14 19.38 8.07
N SER A 169 -4.61 20.30 7.22
CA SER A 169 -5.93 20.91 7.37
C SER A 169 -7.10 19.96 7.05
N VAL A 170 -6.84 18.86 6.36
CA VAL A 170 -7.83 17.82 6.04
C VAL A 170 -7.88 16.75 7.13
N ILE A 171 -6.75 16.50 7.80
CA ILE A 171 -6.63 15.47 8.85
C ILE A 171 -7.05 16.03 10.23
N ALA A 172 -6.91 17.34 10.46
CA ALA A 172 -7.27 18.01 11.72
C ALA A 172 -8.79 18.12 11.89
#